data_885e7671e2bfa6a7dceff73b7f9b929b
#
_entry.id   885e7671e2bfa6a7dceff73b7f9b929b
#
_cell.length_a   1.000
_cell.length_b   1.000
_cell.length_c   1.000
_cell.angle_alpha   90.00
_cell.angle_beta   90.00
_cell.angle_gamma   90.00
#
_symmetry.space_group_name_H-M   'P 1'
#
loop_
_entity.id
_entity.type
_entity.pdbx_description
1 polymer ?
#
loop_
_entity_poly.entity_id
_entity_poly.type
_entity_poly.pdbx_seq_one_letter_code
_entity_poly.pdbx_strand_id
1 'polypeptide(L)' 'MSFSEAFKQLLAEKGIKQADFARATGWSTGYIADMCTGRVKDPSLKRAQVVAEVLGISLQELADRSFGDDAE' A
#
# COMPACT_ATOMS: atom_id res chain seq x y z
N MET A 1 -4.61 -4.51 -11.75
CA MET A 1 -3.87 -4.91 -10.54
C MET A 1 -4.61 -4.37 -9.32
N SER A 2 -4.73 -5.16 -8.27
CA SER A 2 -5.41 -4.72 -7.06
C SER A 2 -4.48 -3.92 -6.17
N PHE A 3 -5.06 -3.21 -5.19
CA PHE A 3 -4.26 -2.48 -4.22
C PHE A 3 -3.28 -3.40 -3.49
N SER A 4 -3.74 -4.59 -3.07
CA SER A 4 -2.87 -5.50 -2.33
C SER A 4 -1.67 -5.96 -3.15
N GLU A 5 -1.87 -6.22 -4.43
CA GLU A 5 -0.77 -6.61 -5.32
C GLU A 5 0.20 -5.45 -5.52
N ALA A 6 -0.34 -4.25 -5.77
CA ALA A 6 0.50 -3.06 -5.93
C ALA A 6 1.29 -2.77 -4.66
N PHE A 7 0.65 -2.91 -3.50
CA PHE A 7 1.31 -2.67 -2.22
C PHE A 7 2.46 -3.65 -1.99
N LYS A 8 2.21 -4.94 -2.23
CA LYS A 8 3.27 -5.94 -2.09
C LYS A 8 4.44 -5.66 -3.03
N GLN A 9 4.14 -5.31 -4.28
CA GLN A 9 5.20 -5.00 -5.24
C GLN A 9 6.01 -3.78 -4.82
N LEU A 10 5.33 -2.75 -4.34
CA LEU A 10 6.02 -1.54 -3.90
C LEU A 10 6.90 -1.79 -2.70
N LEU A 11 6.44 -2.59 -1.74
CA LEU A 11 7.29 -2.97 -0.60
C LEU A 11 8.55 -3.69 -1.08
N ALA A 12 8.39 -4.63 -2.01
CA ALA A 12 9.53 -5.36 -2.55
C ALA A 12 10.48 -4.44 -3.30
N GLU A 13 9.95 -3.56 -4.14
CA GLU A 13 10.77 -2.62 -4.92
C GLU A 13 11.57 -1.68 -4.01
N LYS A 14 10.96 -1.26 -2.91
CA LYS A 14 11.62 -0.34 -1.98
C LYS A 14 12.46 -1.04 -0.91
N GLY A 15 12.40 -2.38 -0.87
CA GLY A 15 13.13 -3.14 0.14
C GLY A 15 12.59 -2.94 1.55
N ILE A 16 11.29 -2.69 1.69
CA ILE A 16 10.66 -2.42 2.99
C ILE A 16 9.93 -3.67 3.46
N LYS A 17 10.24 -4.12 4.67
CA LYS A 17 9.53 -5.23 5.27
C LYS A 17 8.23 -4.78 5.89
N GLN A 18 7.26 -5.70 6.00
CA GLN A 18 5.96 -5.38 6.59
C GLN A 18 6.10 -4.83 8.01
N ALA A 19 6.98 -5.42 8.82
CA ALA A 19 7.19 -4.95 10.19
C ALA A 19 7.74 -3.53 10.21
N ASP A 20 8.63 -3.20 9.28
CA ASP A 20 9.19 -1.84 9.20
C ASP A 20 8.12 -0.84 8.76
N PHE A 21 7.27 -1.23 7.84
CA PHE A 21 6.16 -0.39 7.40
C PHE A 21 5.20 -0.12 8.56
N ALA A 22 4.88 -1.15 9.33
CA ALA A 22 4.01 -1.00 10.50
C ALA A 22 4.62 0.00 11.50
N ARG A 23 5.92 -0.10 11.76
CA ARG A 23 6.59 0.84 12.66
C ARG A 23 6.54 2.27 12.14
N ALA A 24 6.75 2.44 10.83
CA ALA A 24 6.76 3.77 10.22
C ALA A 24 5.39 4.45 10.30
N THR A 25 4.32 3.67 10.20
CA THR A 25 2.96 4.19 10.20
C THR A 25 2.33 4.22 11.57
N GLY A 26 2.82 3.41 12.51
CA GLY A 26 2.18 3.21 13.80
C GLY A 26 0.98 2.27 13.73
N TRP A 27 0.76 1.63 12.58
CA TRP A 27 -0.33 0.67 12.40
C TRP A 27 0.10 -0.71 12.88
N SER A 28 -0.88 -1.59 13.16
CA SER A 28 -0.56 -2.94 13.60
C SER A 28 0.01 -3.77 12.45
N THR A 29 0.85 -4.75 12.79
CA THR A 29 1.37 -5.67 11.78
C THR A 29 0.26 -6.47 11.13
N GLY A 30 -0.80 -6.78 11.91
CA GLY A 30 -1.97 -7.48 11.36
C GLY A 30 -2.66 -6.67 10.27
N TYR A 31 -2.77 -5.35 10.45
CA TYR A 31 -3.36 -4.50 9.42
C TYR A 31 -2.50 -4.49 8.16
N ILE A 32 -1.17 -4.41 8.33
CA ILE A 32 -0.26 -4.44 7.17
C ILE A 32 -0.41 -5.77 6.43
N ALA A 33 -0.48 -6.88 7.16
CA ALA A 33 -0.69 -8.19 6.55
C ALA A 33 -2.01 -8.23 5.78
N ASP A 34 -3.07 -7.65 6.35
CA ASP A 34 -4.38 -7.59 5.69
C ASP A 34 -4.33 -6.79 4.39
N MET A 35 -3.53 -5.72 4.36
CA MET A 35 -3.33 -4.97 3.12
C MET A 35 -2.60 -5.81 2.07
N CYS A 36 -1.73 -6.69 2.48
CA CYS A 36 -0.98 -7.56 1.56
C CYS A 36 -1.82 -8.73 1.04
N THR A 37 -2.76 -9.22 1.85
CA THR A 37 -3.56 -10.40 1.48
C THR A 37 -4.85 -10.07 0.74
N GLY A 38 -5.21 -8.80 0.68
CA GLY A 38 -6.43 -8.36 0.01
C GLY A 38 -7.64 -8.25 0.91
N ARG A 39 -7.49 -8.44 2.22
CA ARG A 39 -8.59 -8.20 3.15
C ARG A 39 -8.96 -6.72 3.22
N VAL A 40 -7.98 -5.85 3.05
CA VAL A 40 -8.22 -4.42 2.90
C VAL A 40 -8.14 -4.14 1.41
N LYS A 41 -9.29 -4.02 0.76
CA LYS A 41 -9.35 -3.83 -0.70
C LYS A 41 -9.12 -2.39 -1.10
N ASP A 42 -9.73 -1.47 -0.37
CA ASP A 42 -9.66 -0.05 -0.68
C ASP A 42 -9.39 0.71 0.61
N PRO A 43 -8.14 1.09 0.89
CA PRO A 43 -7.87 1.91 2.06
C PRO A 43 -8.54 3.27 1.91
N SER A 44 -8.88 3.90 3.03
CA SER A 44 -9.43 5.26 2.98
C SER A 44 -8.41 6.20 2.32
N LEU A 45 -8.89 7.33 1.81
CA LEU A 45 -8.00 8.31 1.19
C LEU A 45 -6.89 8.73 2.15
N LYS A 46 -7.23 8.94 3.40
CA LYS A 46 -6.26 9.35 4.42
C LYS A 46 -5.16 8.29 4.59
N ARG A 47 -5.55 7.02 4.67
CA ARG A 47 -4.58 5.94 4.81
C ARG A 47 -3.76 5.76 3.54
N ALA A 48 -4.39 5.91 2.38
CA ALA A 48 -3.67 5.84 1.12
C ALA A 48 -2.60 6.92 1.03
N GLN A 49 -2.88 8.12 1.52
CA GLN A 49 -1.89 9.19 1.56
C GLN A 49 -0.70 8.82 2.44
N VAL A 50 -0.96 8.21 3.61
CA VAL A 50 0.11 7.77 4.49
C VAL A 50 0.94 6.67 3.82
N VAL A 51 0.28 5.72 3.17
CA VAL A 51 0.97 4.65 2.43
C VAL A 51 1.91 5.25 1.38
N ALA A 52 1.41 6.19 0.59
CA ALA A 52 2.21 6.83 -0.45
C ALA A 52 3.42 7.57 0.15
N GLU A 53 3.22 8.28 1.26
CA GLU A 53 4.31 9.01 1.92
C GLU A 53 5.41 8.08 2.39
N VAL A 54 5.04 6.98 3.05
CA VAL A 54 6.03 6.03 3.57
C VAL A 54 6.76 5.36 2.42
N LEU A 55 6.07 5.07 1.33
CA LEU A 55 6.69 4.46 0.14
C LEU A 55 7.50 5.46 -0.68
N GLY A 56 7.37 6.75 -0.40
CA GLY A 56 8.11 7.78 -1.13
C GLY A 56 7.59 8.00 -2.55
N ILE A 57 6.30 7.79 -2.77
CA ILE A 57 5.66 8.00 -4.07
C ILE A 57 4.48 8.96 -3.90
N SER A 58 3.98 9.48 -5.02
CA SER A 58 2.79 10.32 -4.98
C SER A 58 1.53 9.48 -4.80
N LEU A 59 0.47 10.11 -4.29
CA LEU A 59 -0.82 9.44 -4.20
C LEU A 59 -1.31 9.02 -5.59
N GLN A 60 -1.05 9.85 -6.60
CA GLN A 60 -1.43 9.53 -7.97
C GLN A 60 -0.72 8.28 -8.47
N GLU A 61 0.55 8.15 -8.18
CA GLU A 61 1.30 6.95 -8.59
C GLU A 61 0.74 5.70 -7.89
N LEU A 62 0.43 5.81 -6.60
CA LEU A 62 -0.16 4.71 -5.88
C LEU A 62 -1.50 4.30 -6.49
N ALA A 63 -2.33 5.28 -6.83
CA ALA A 63 -3.63 5.02 -7.45
C ALA A 63 -3.47 4.37 -8.82
N ASP A 64 -2.53 4.87 -9.62
CA ASP A 64 -2.27 4.32 -10.95
C ASP A 64 -1.82 2.87 -10.87
N ARG A 65 -0.94 2.55 -9.93
CA ARG A 65 -0.44 1.20 -9.75
C ARG A 65 -1.51 0.26 -9.19
N SER A 66 -2.43 0.79 -8.38
CA SER A 66 -3.49 -0.02 -7.77
C SER A 66 -4.67 -0.26 -8.69
N PHE A 67 -5.06 0.75 -9.45
CA PHE A 67 -6.31 0.71 -10.20
C PHE A 67 -6.16 1.04 -11.68
N GLY A 68 -4.94 1.28 -12.14
CA GLY A 68 -4.73 1.68 -13.52
C GLY A 68 -5.28 0.69 -14.54
N ASP A 69 -5.15 -0.60 -14.27
CA ASP A 69 -5.63 -1.64 -15.16
C ASP A 69 -7.16 -1.76 -15.13
N ASP A 70 -7.78 -1.26 -14.07
CA ASP A 70 -9.23 -1.32 -13.90
C ASP A 70 -9.93 -0.08 -14.43
N ALA A 71 -9.18 0.91 -14.85
CA ALA A 71 -9.72 2.18 -15.33
C ALA A 71 -10.43 2.03 -16.68
N GLU A 72 -10.26 0.89 -17.28
CA GLU A 72 -10.98 0.56 -18.51
C GLU A 72 -12.47 0.43 -18.25
#